data_b8cb1cf48996200381422e64d43a3ded
#
_entry.id   b8cb1cf48996200381422e64d43a3ded
#
_cell.length_a   1.000
_cell.length_b   1.000
_cell.length_c   1.000
_cell.angle_alpha   90.00
_cell.angle_beta   90.00
_cell.angle_gamma   90.00
#
_symmetry.space_group_name_H-M   'P 1'
#
loop_
_entity.id
_entity.type
_entity.pdbx_description
1 polymer ?
#
loop_
_entity_poly.entity_id
_entity_poly.type
_entity_poly.pdbx_seq_one_letter_code
_entity_poly.pdbx_strand_id
1 'polypeptide(L)'
;MSKGYIHTFTPEEQQRLIHQADHLIPWIHNRIDFSACSHVLEVGCGVGAQLRILARRFPRTRFTGVDHSPEQIDQARILLADELASGQVTLLEGSAYELPFEVNSLDGAFLCWVMEHLADPPQAMGEIARVLKPGGILHDTEVFNTGVHADPPRA
;
A
#
# COMPACT_ATOMS: atom_id res chain seq x y z
N MET A 1 -7.68 -17.73 -16.38
CA MET A 1 -8.21 -16.44 -16.80
C MET A 1 -7.97 -15.48 -15.63
N SER A 2 -7.02 -14.58 -15.76
CA SER A 2 -6.76 -13.58 -14.72
C SER A 2 -8.01 -12.69 -14.62
N LYS A 3 -8.59 -12.59 -13.42
CA LYS A 3 -9.57 -11.53 -13.15
C LYS A 3 -8.82 -10.22 -13.34
N GLY A 4 -9.15 -9.48 -14.41
CA GLY A 4 -8.49 -8.23 -14.72
C GLY A 4 -8.65 -7.26 -13.54
N TYR A 5 -7.60 -6.53 -13.25
CA TYR A 5 -7.60 -5.39 -12.33
C TYR A 5 -8.78 -4.47 -12.71
N ILE A 6 -9.66 -4.20 -11.75
CA ILE A 6 -10.94 -3.52 -12.00
C ILE A 6 -10.74 -2.03 -12.32
N HIS A 7 -9.59 -1.46 -11.94
CA HIS A 7 -9.27 -0.05 -12.14
C HIS A 7 -8.45 0.15 -13.42
N THR A 8 -8.86 1.11 -14.24
CA THR A 8 -8.10 1.53 -15.42
C THR A 8 -6.91 2.40 -14.98
N PHE A 9 -5.78 2.34 -15.71
CA PHE A 9 -4.60 3.16 -15.42
C PHE A 9 -4.70 4.56 -16.07
N THR A 10 -5.91 5.17 -16.08
CA THR A 10 -6.09 6.52 -16.63
C THR A 10 -5.66 7.59 -15.61
N PRO A 11 -5.23 8.78 -16.08
CA PRO A 11 -4.90 9.90 -15.21
C PRO A 11 -6.03 10.29 -14.25
N GLU A 12 -7.28 10.19 -14.72
CA GLU A 12 -8.47 10.46 -13.91
C GLU A 12 -8.60 9.48 -12.75
N GLU A 13 -8.37 8.19 -13.02
CA GLU A 13 -8.43 7.15 -11.99
C GLU A 13 -7.30 7.32 -10.97
N GLN A 14 -6.11 7.65 -11.41
CA GLN A 14 -4.97 7.93 -10.53
C GLN A 14 -5.24 9.14 -9.61
N GLN A 15 -5.82 10.22 -10.18
CA GLN A 15 -6.23 11.39 -9.39
C GLN A 15 -7.33 11.03 -8.39
N ARG A 16 -8.27 10.17 -8.79
CA ARG A 16 -9.32 9.66 -7.90
C ARG A 16 -8.73 8.91 -6.72
N LEU A 17 -7.74 8.02 -6.94
CA LEU A 17 -7.07 7.26 -5.87
C LEU A 17 -6.36 8.20 -4.87
N ILE A 18 -5.71 9.26 -5.34
CA ILE A 18 -5.08 10.26 -4.49
C ILE A 18 -6.12 10.98 -3.63
N HIS A 19 -7.21 11.47 -4.23
CA HIS A 19 -8.29 12.15 -3.51
C HIS A 19 -8.97 11.21 -2.50
N GLN A 20 -9.19 9.95 -2.88
CA GLN A 20 -9.75 8.95 -2.00
C GLN A 20 -8.86 8.70 -0.78
N ALA A 21 -7.54 8.56 -0.97
CA ALA A 21 -6.60 8.40 0.12
C ALA A 21 -6.65 9.57 1.10
N ASP A 22 -6.63 10.81 0.59
CA ASP A 22 -6.71 12.02 1.42
C ASP A 22 -8.03 12.10 2.22
N HIS A 23 -9.15 11.74 1.58
CA HIS A 23 -10.46 11.78 2.22
C HIS A 23 -10.63 10.73 3.34
N LEU A 24 -9.95 9.59 3.19
CA LEU A 24 -10.07 8.47 4.11
C LEU A 24 -9.02 8.44 5.23
N ILE A 25 -8.14 9.44 5.30
CA ILE A 25 -7.12 9.57 6.37
C ILE A 25 -7.72 9.30 7.78
N PRO A 26 -8.86 9.92 8.20
CA PRO A 26 -9.38 9.73 9.54
C PRO A 26 -9.77 8.29 9.87
N TRP A 27 -10.11 7.50 8.87
CA TRP A 27 -10.55 6.10 9.06
C TRP A 27 -9.42 5.09 8.91
N ILE A 28 -8.52 5.31 7.95
CA ILE A 28 -7.41 4.39 7.65
C ILE A 28 -6.25 4.63 8.62
N HIS A 29 -5.85 5.89 8.80
CA HIS A 29 -4.58 6.22 9.45
C HIS A 29 -4.67 6.50 10.96
N ASN A 30 -5.86 6.63 11.56
CA ASN A 30 -5.96 7.08 12.94
C ASN A 30 -5.35 6.09 13.98
N ARG A 31 -5.28 4.81 13.64
CA ARG A 31 -4.73 3.74 14.49
C ARG A 31 -3.33 3.28 14.08
N ILE A 32 -2.79 3.83 12.99
CA ILE A 32 -1.46 3.47 12.52
C ILE A 32 -0.42 4.23 13.33
N ASP A 33 0.54 3.51 13.89
CA ASP A 33 1.70 4.09 14.53
C ASP A 33 2.98 3.36 14.11
N PHE A 34 3.76 4.00 13.26
CA PHE A 34 5.09 3.55 12.84
C PHE A 34 6.20 4.43 13.42
N SER A 35 5.92 5.23 14.45
CA SER A 35 6.89 6.17 15.03
C SER A 35 8.15 5.50 15.58
N ALA A 36 8.04 4.23 16.01
CA ALA A 36 9.16 3.43 16.48
C ALA A 36 9.84 2.60 15.37
N CYS A 37 9.31 2.61 14.14
CA CYS A 37 9.84 1.86 13.03
C CYS A 37 10.93 2.65 12.29
N SER A 38 12.05 2.01 11.99
CA SER A 38 13.10 2.58 11.13
C SER A 38 12.80 2.36 9.65
N HIS A 39 12.18 1.23 9.31
CA HIS A 39 11.87 0.87 7.93
C HIS A 39 10.54 0.11 7.82
N VAL A 40 9.63 0.65 7.00
CA VAL A 40 8.29 0.10 6.75
C VAL A 40 8.10 -0.15 5.26
N LEU A 41 7.49 -1.28 4.93
CA LEU A 41 7.10 -1.68 3.58
C LEU A 41 5.62 -1.35 3.34
N GLU A 42 5.27 -0.76 2.21
CA GLU A 42 3.92 -0.81 1.67
C GLU A 42 3.86 -1.80 0.51
N VAL A 43 3.03 -2.84 0.64
CA VAL A 43 2.77 -3.83 -0.40
C VAL A 43 1.57 -3.39 -1.23
N GLY A 44 1.70 -3.40 -2.56
CA GLY A 44 0.67 -2.89 -3.47
C GLY A 44 0.51 -1.36 -3.35
N CYS A 45 1.63 -0.63 -3.40
CA CYS A 45 1.63 0.81 -3.14
C CYS A 45 0.91 1.65 -4.23
N GLY A 46 0.60 1.05 -5.38
CA GLY A 46 -0.07 1.74 -6.48
C GLY A 46 0.62 3.04 -6.86
N VAL A 47 -0.16 4.12 -6.99
CA VAL A 47 0.36 5.48 -7.30
C VAL A 47 1.07 6.16 -6.12
N GLY A 48 1.26 5.47 -4.99
CA GLY A 48 1.96 6.00 -3.82
C GLY A 48 1.13 6.94 -2.94
N ALA A 49 -0.20 6.93 -3.09
CA ALA A 49 -1.08 7.86 -2.37
C ALA A 49 -1.01 7.67 -0.85
N GLN A 50 -0.99 6.43 -0.38
CA GLN A 50 -0.86 6.10 1.04
C GLN A 50 0.57 6.34 1.55
N LEU A 51 1.61 5.98 0.75
CA LEU A 51 3.01 6.27 1.08
C LEU A 51 3.26 7.74 1.34
N ARG A 52 2.69 8.63 0.52
CA ARG A 52 2.77 10.08 0.72
C ARG A 52 2.25 10.51 2.09
N ILE A 53 1.11 9.95 2.52
CA ILE A 53 0.50 10.25 3.82
C ILE A 53 1.38 9.71 4.95
N LEU A 54 1.84 8.46 4.82
CA LEU A 54 2.69 7.80 5.82
C LEU A 54 4.04 8.51 5.98
N ALA A 55 4.71 8.87 4.88
CA ALA A 55 5.98 9.57 4.90
C ALA A 55 5.89 10.93 5.63
N ARG A 56 4.84 11.71 5.36
CA ARG A 56 4.59 12.99 6.05
C ARG A 56 4.28 12.82 7.52
N ARG A 57 3.55 11.75 7.88
CA ARG A 57 3.16 11.48 9.26
C ARG A 57 4.32 10.96 10.10
N PHE A 58 5.22 10.18 9.49
CA PHE A 58 6.36 9.55 10.17
C PHE A 58 7.70 9.97 9.52
N PRO A 59 8.13 11.23 9.70
CA PRO A 59 9.26 11.82 8.96
C PRO A 59 10.62 11.19 9.29
N ARG A 60 10.71 10.36 10.33
CA ARG A 60 11.94 9.64 10.70
C ARG A 60 11.95 8.18 10.22
N THR A 61 10.84 7.69 9.70
CA THR A 61 10.69 6.34 9.18
C THR A 61 11.00 6.33 7.68
N ARG A 62 11.82 5.38 7.23
CA ARG A 62 11.99 5.10 5.80
C ARG A 62 10.87 4.18 5.33
N PHE A 63 10.41 4.41 4.12
CA PHE A 63 9.37 3.60 3.50
C PHE A 63 9.87 3.00 2.20
N THR A 64 9.49 1.76 1.92
CA THR A 64 9.61 1.18 0.58
C THR A 64 8.23 0.79 0.09
N GLY A 65 7.83 1.29 -1.08
CA GLY A 65 6.64 0.83 -1.79
C GLY A 65 7.00 -0.23 -2.80
N VAL A 66 6.24 -1.31 -2.82
CA VAL A 66 6.33 -2.37 -3.83
C VAL A 66 5.00 -2.47 -4.56
N ASP A 67 5.04 -2.45 -5.88
CA ASP A 67 3.88 -2.74 -6.74
C ASP A 67 4.32 -3.55 -7.96
N HIS A 68 3.41 -4.38 -8.48
CA HIS A 68 3.69 -5.23 -9.64
C HIS A 68 3.51 -4.50 -10.98
N SER A 69 2.85 -3.33 -10.98
CA SER A 69 2.59 -2.53 -12.17
C SER A 69 3.65 -1.45 -12.35
N PRO A 70 4.45 -1.50 -13.42
CA PRO A 70 5.41 -0.44 -13.74
C PRO A 70 4.72 0.91 -13.97
N GLU A 71 3.49 0.92 -14.52
CA GLU A 71 2.73 2.14 -14.74
C GLU A 71 2.35 2.83 -13.42
N GLN A 72 1.98 2.06 -12.40
CA GLN A 72 1.69 2.58 -11.07
C GLN A 72 2.96 3.13 -10.41
N ILE A 73 4.06 2.40 -10.51
CA ILE A 73 5.37 2.84 -9.98
C ILE A 73 5.84 4.13 -10.66
N ASP A 74 5.63 4.30 -11.97
CA ASP A 74 5.98 5.54 -12.67
C ASP A 74 5.15 6.73 -12.18
N GLN A 75 3.87 6.54 -11.91
CA GLN A 75 3.03 7.58 -11.31
C GLN A 75 3.41 7.87 -9.85
N ALA A 76 3.74 6.84 -9.09
CA ALA A 76 4.23 7.01 -7.71
C ALA A 76 5.53 7.82 -7.68
N ARG A 77 6.44 7.65 -8.66
CA ARG A 77 7.66 8.46 -8.79
C ARG A 77 7.36 9.94 -8.98
N ILE A 78 6.31 10.28 -9.73
CA ILE A 78 5.88 11.66 -9.93
C ILE A 78 5.29 12.22 -8.64
N LEU A 79 4.39 11.48 -8.00
CA LEU A 79 3.70 11.92 -6.78
C LEU A 79 4.64 12.09 -5.58
N LEU A 80 5.68 11.25 -5.49
CA LEU A 80 6.59 11.14 -4.34
C LEU A 80 7.99 11.73 -4.64
N ALA A 81 8.09 12.65 -5.62
CA ALA A 81 9.37 13.17 -6.07
C ALA A 81 10.24 13.74 -4.93
N ASP A 82 9.64 14.47 -4.00
CA ASP A 82 10.34 15.08 -2.86
C ASP A 82 10.79 14.02 -1.84
N GLU A 83 9.93 13.05 -1.53
CA GLU A 83 10.22 11.96 -0.60
C GLU A 83 11.29 10.99 -1.16
N LEU A 84 11.30 10.79 -2.49
CA LEU A 84 12.35 10.04 -3.19
C LEU A 84 13.69 10.81 -3.17
N ALA A 85 13.67 12.12 -3.46
CA ALA A 85 14.87 12.95 -3.45
C ALA A 85 15.51 13.05 -2.06
N SER A 86 14.71 13.04 -1.00
CA SER A 86 15.20 13.01 0.38
C SER A 86 15.74 11.65 0.83
N GLY A 87 15.46 10.58 0.08
CA GLY A 87 15.78 9.20 0.45
C GLY A 87 14.85 8.60 1.52
N GLN A 88 13.76 9.29 1.86
CA GLN A 88 12.77 8.77 2.81
C GLN A 88 11.93 7.64 2.19
N VAL A 89 11.64 7.73 0.90
CA VAL A 89 10.88 6.72 0.16
C VAL A 89 11.75 6.07 -0.91
N THR A 90 11.56 4.77 -1.09
CA THR A 90 12.08 3.97 -2.21
C THR A 90 10.91 3.27 -2.89
N LEU A 91 10.93 3.17 -4.21
CA LEU A 91 9.91 2.47 -4.99
C LEU A 91 10.53 1.33 -5.77
N LEU A 92 9.93 0.15 -5.68
CA LEU A 92 10.37 -1.07 -6.35
C LEU A 92 9.20 -1.68 -7.13
N GLU A 93 9.46 -2.05 -8.37
CA GLU A 93 8.59 -2.98 -9.10
C GLU A 93 8.84 -4.39 -8.55
N GLY A 94 7.79 -5.09 -8.14
CA GLY A 94 7.94 -6.41 -7.53
C GLY A 94 6.61 -7.08 -7.21
N SER A 95 6.71 -8.36 -6.85
CA SER A 95 5.57 -9.20 -6.52
C SER A 95 5.37 -9.27 -5.01
N ALA A 96 4.11 -9.21 -4.56
CA ALA A 96 3.76 -9.49 -3.17
C ALA A 96 4.07 -10.94 -2.74
N TYR A 97 4.26 -11.84 -3.73
CA TYR A 97 4.58 -13.24 -3.48
C TYR A 97 6.07 -13.54 -3.38
N GLU A 98 6.92 -12.58 -3.73
CA GLU A 98 8.39 -12.68 -3.69
C GLU A 98 8.95 -11.28 -3.41
N LEU A 99 8.93 -10.91 -2.13
CA LEU A 99 9.39 -9.58 -1.69
C LEU A 99 10.91 -9.50 -1.68
N PRO A 100 11.53 -8.46 -2.27
CA PRO A 100 12.98 -8.33 -2.42
C PRO A 100 13.67 -7.88 -1.14
N PHE A 101 13.36 -8.55 -0.03
CA PHE A 101 13.92 -8.25 1.29
C PHE A 101 14.40 -9.52 1.98
N GLU A 102 15.42 -9.37 2.80
CA GLU A 102 15.92 -10.45 3.67
C GLU A 102 14.89 -10.81 4.75
N VAL A 103 15.01 -12.03 5.26
CA VAL A 103 14.22 -12.49 6.40
C VAL A 103 14.45 -11.58 7.60
N ASN A 104 13.39 -11.21 8.31
CA ASN A 104 13.46 -10.40 9.54
C ASN A 104 14.20 -9.07 9.35
N SER A 105 14.01 -8.38 8.22
CA SER A 105 14.72 -7.13 7.90
C SER A 105 13.91 -5.87 8.15
N LEU A 106 12.57 -5.95 8.16
CA LEU A 106 11.68 -4.80 8.25
C LEU A 106 11.00 -4.68 9.61
N ASP A 107 10.78 -3.44 10.06
CA ASP A 107 10.11 -3.16 11.34
C ASP A 107 8.59 -3.14 11.20
N GLY A 108 8.07 -2.83 10.01
CA GLY A 108 6.64 -2.76 9.76
C GLY A 108 6.28 -3.03 8.31
N ALA A 109 5.01 -3.38 8.11
CA ALA A 109 4.37 -3.49 6.80
C ALA A 109 2.98 -2.86 6.83
N PHE A 110 2.58 -2.32 5.69
CA PHE A 110 1.28 -1.70 5.47
C PHE A 110 0.66 -2.21 4.17
N LEU A 111 -0.62 -2.51 4.22
CA LEU A 111 -1.46 -2.83 3.07
C LEU A 111 -2.75 -2.03 3.15
N CYS A 112 -3.25 -1.61 1.99
CA CYS A 112 -4.54 -0.92 1.90
C CYS A 112 -5.24 -1.32 0.61
N TRP A 113 -6.29 -2.14 0.74
CA TRP A 113 -7.10 -2.68 -0.36
C TRP A 113 -6.29 -3.48 -1.38
N VAL A 114 -5.44 -4.35 -0.89
CA VAL A 114 -4.54 -5.17 -1.72
C VAL A 114 -4.99 -6.61 -1.78
N MET A 115 -5.45 -7.18 -0.65
CA MET A 115 -5.74 -8.61 -0.54
C MET A 115 -6.83 -9.08 -1.49
N GLU A 116 -7.84 -8.24 -1.76
CA GLU A 116 -8.92 -8.55 -2.70
C GLU A 116 -8.45 -8.73 -4.15
N HIS A 117 -7.27 -8.19 -4.49
CA HIS A 117 -6.67 -8.26 -5.83
C HIS A 117 -5.67 -9.41 -5.98
N LEU A 118 -5.28 -10.07 -4.90
CA LEU A 118 -4.32 -11.15 -4.91
C LEU A 118 -4.98 -12.49 -5.27
N ALA A 119 -4.29 -13.29 -6.07
CA ALA A 119 -4.74 -14.65 -6.41
C ALA A 119 -4.55 -15.63 -5.24
N ASP A 120 -3.52 -15.44 -4.44
CA ASP A 120 -3.18 -16.24 -3.26
C ASP A 120 -2.79 -15.32 -2.09
N PRO A 121 -3.78 -14.74 -1.36
CA PRO A 121 -3.52 -13.90 -0.20
C PRO A 121 -2.70 -14.59 0.90
N PRO A 122 -2.90 -15.89 1.23
CA PRO A 122 -2.08 -16.60 2.19
C PRO A 122 -0.60 -16.63 1.84
N GLN A 123 -0.24 -16.82 0.56
CA GLN A 123 1.16 -16.80 0.12
C GLN A 123 1.78 -15.41 0.33
N ALA A 124 1.08 -14.34 -0.05
CA ALA A 124 1.55 -12.97 0.15
C ALA A 124 1.74 -12.65 1.64
N MET A 125 0.80 -13.07 2.49
CA MET A 125 0.94 -12.92 3.95
C MET A 125 2.13 -13.69 4.51
N GLY A 126 2.44 -14.87 3.95
CA GLY A 126 3.65 -15.64 4.29
C GLY A 126 4.93 -14.86 3.97
N GLU A 127 4.99 -14.20 2.81
CA GLU A 127 6.11 -13.36 2.42
C GLU A 127 6.25 -12.11 3.31
N ILE A 128 5.13 -11.45 3.63
CA ILE A 128 5.13 -10.32 4.56
C ILE A 128 5.64 -10.75 5.94
N ALA A 129 5.16 -11.88 6.44
CA ALA A 129 5.62 -12.45 7.72
C ALA A 129 7.11 -12.81 7.69
N ARG A 130 7.62 -13.30 6.55
CA ARG A 130 9.04 -13.64 6.37
C ARG A 130 9.95 -12.41 6.50
N VAL A 131 9.56 -11.30 5.90
CA VAL A 131 10.40 -10.09 5.88
C VAL A 131 10.28 -9.25 7.15
N LEU A 132 9.19 -9.38 7.90
CA LEU A 132 9.00 -8.69 9.18
C LEU A 132 9.87 -9.29 10.28
N LYS A 133 10.49 -8.44 11.07
CA LYS A 133 11.19 -8.82 12.30
C LYS A 133 10.21 -9.45 13.30
N PRO A 134 10.69 -10.33 14.21
CA PRO A 134 9.91 -10.73 15.36
C PRO A 134 9.42 -9.50 16.15
N GLY A 135 8.10 -9.40 16.36
CA GLY A 135 7.47 -8.22 16.96
C GLY A 135 7.26 -7.02 16.00
N GLY A 136 7.55 -7.21 14.71
CA GLY A 136 7.25 -6.21 13.68
C GLY A 136 5.75 -5.91 13.58
N ILE A 137 5.41 -4.72 13.11
CA ILE A 137 4.04 -4.22 13.04
C ILE A 137 3.46 -4.47 11.65
N LEU A 138 2.30 -5.08 11.58
CA LEU A 138 1.50 -5.17 10.36
C LEU A 138 0.21 -4.37 10.52
N HIS A 139 -0.03 -3.43 9.61
CA HIS A 139 -1.34 -2.81 9.41
C HIS A 139 -1.90 -3.23 8.05
N ASP A 140 -3.05 -3.87 8.09
CA ASP A 140 -3.82 -4.27 6.91
C ASP A 140 -5.21 -3.64 6.98
N THR A 141 -5.60 -2.95 5.90
CA THR A 141 -6.90 -2.29 5.79
C THR A 141 -7.60 -2.77 4.53
N GLU A 142 -8.67 -3.50 4.70
CA GLU A 142 -9.45 -4.08 3.60
C GLU A 142 -10.93 -3.66 3.66
N VAL A 143 -11.61 -3.68 2.52
CA VAL A 143 -13.04 -3.39 2.43
C VAL A 143 -13.83 -4.69 2.48
N PHE A 144 -14.68 -4.83 3.48
CA PHE A 144 -15.66 -5.90 3.53
C PHE A 144 -16.92 -5.53 2.76
N ASN A 145 -17.01 -5.93 1.50
CA ASN A 145 -18.16 -5.65 0.64
C ASN A 145 -19.44 -6.37 1.03
N THR A 146 -19.39 -7.33 1.95
CA THR A 146 -20.59 -8.08 2.43
C THR A 146 -21.56 -7.23 3.25
N GLY A 147 -21.13 -6.04 3.69
CA GLY A 147 -21.98 -5.08 4.41
C GLY A 147 -22.59 -3.97 3.55
N VAL A 148 -22.20 -3.88 2.28
CA VAL A 148 -22.76 -2.88 1.36
C VAL A 148 -24.03 -3.46 0.73
N HIS A 149 -25.16 -3.27 1.37
CA HIS A 149 -26.46 -3.46 0.75
C HIS A 149 -26.78 -2.21 -0.09
N ALA A 150 -26.61 -2.31 -1.41
CA ALA A 150 -27.25 -1.37 -2.29
C ALA A 150 -28.77 -1.61 -2.20
N ASP A 151 -29.48 -0.72 -1.54
CA ASP A 151 -30.94 -0.70 -1.62
C ASP A 151 -31.29 -0.44 -3.10
N PRO A 152 -32.05 -1.33 -3.79
CA PRO A 152 -32.42 -1.07 -5.17
C PRO A 152 -33.19 0.25 -5.23
N PRO A 153 -32.97 1.08 -6.26
CA PRO A 153 -33.73 2.30 -6.41
C PRO A 153 -35.21 1.93 -6.42
N ARG A 154 -35.99 2.49 -5.51
CA ARG A 154 -37.43 2.33 -5.50
C ARG A 154 -37.96 2.88 -6.81
N ALA A 155 -38.64 2.04 -7.57
CA ALA A 155 -39.30 2.40 -8.80
C ALA A 155 -40.42 3.46 -8.58
#